data_10debf6ee8cd94d7791c84af7f8fcfdd
#
_entry.id   10debf6ee8cd94d7791c84af7f8fcfdd
#
_cell.length_a   1.000
_cell.length_b   1.000
_cell.length_c   1.000
_cell.angle_alpha   90.00
_cell.angle_beta   90.00
_cell.angle_gamma   90.00
#
_symmetry.space_group_name_H-M   'P 1'
#
loop_
_entity.id
_entity.type
_entity.pdbx_description
1 polymer ?
#
loop_
_entity_poly.entity_id
_entity_poly.type
_entity_poly.pdbx_seq_one_letter_code
_entity_poly.pdbx_strand_id
1 'polypeptide(L)'
;MLKKTMTTVDFGGTERTEDYYFNLTRAEIMEMELTTEGGLVQMINRITAAQSQLELAKLFKQIICKSYGVLSPDGRKFIKNQAVLDDFLATQAYSDLYMEMLTSTEAATEFFNNVIPQDLEKKASAAQSAQPGLSIVDAAKPVLDAARADGNL
;
A
#
# COMPACT_ATOMS: atom_id res chain seq x y z
N MET A 1 -6.16 2.77 10.61
CA MET A 1 -5.09 1.76 10.76
C MET A 1 -5.60 0.41 10.33
N LEU A 2 -4.84 -0.29 9.49
CA LEU A 2 -5.15 -1.65 9.06
C LEU A 2 -4.41 -2.66 9.92
N LYS A 3 -5.16 -3.61 10.49
CA LYS A 3 -4.60 -4.84 11.08
C LYS A 3 -4.84 -5.97 10.09
N LYS A 4 -3.79 -6.62 9.64
CA LYS A 4 -3.88 -7.76 8.72
C LYS A 4 -3.28 -9.00 9.39
N THR A 5 -4.12 -9.99 9.63
CA THR A 5 -3.67 -11.29 10.14
C THR A 5 -3.26 -12.15 8.95
N MET A 6 -2.03 -12.64 8.95
CA MET A 6 -1.48 -13.44 7.87
C MET A 6 -0.95 -14.76 8.39
N THR A 7 -1.25 -15.83 7.68
CA THR A 7 -0.68 -17.16 7.93
C THR A 7 0.32 -17.45 6.83
N THR A 8 1.57 -17.61 7.21
CA THR A 8 2.68 -17.85 6.29
C THR A 8 3.57 -18.97 6.80
N VAL A 9 4.30 -19.61 5.90
CA VAL A 9 5.35 -20.56 6.26
C VAL A 9 6.68 -19.81 6.29
N ASP A 10 7.32 -19.77 7.44
CA ASP A 10 8.61 -19.09 7.59
C ASP A 10 9.75 -19.84 6.88
N PHE A 11 10.90 -19.21 6.78
CA PHE A 11 12.06 -19.82 6.11
C PHE A 11 12.60 -21.07 6.81
N GLY A 12 12.22 -21.29 8.06
CA GLY A 12 12.49 -22.53 8.82
C GLY A 12 11.49 -23.65 8.57
N GLY A 13 10.47 -23.40 7.74
CA GLY A 13 9.42 -24.37 7.43
C GLY A 13 8.29 -24.45 8.43
N THR A 14 8.19 -23.49 9.36
CA THR A 14 7.13 -23.46 10.39
C THR A 14 6.01 -22.53 9.94
N GLU A 15 4.76 -23.01 10.01
CA GLU A 15 3.59 -22.19 9.78
C GLU A 15 3.37 -21.25 10.98
N ARG A 16 3.20 -19.97 10.68
CA ARG A 16 2.94 -18.92 11.67
C ARG A 16 1.75 -18.07 11.26
N THR A 17 0.91 -17.77 12.24
CA THR A 17 -0.18 -16.81 12.08
C THR A 17 0.13 -15.60 12.94
N GLU A 18 0.36 -14.47 12.32
CA GLU A 18 0.77 -13.24 13.00
C GLU A 18 -0.04 -12.04 12.50
N ASP A 19 -0.14 -11.03 13.36
CA ASP A 19 -0.82 -9.78 13.06
C ASP A 19 0.19 -8.73 12.63
N TYR A 20 -0.09 -8.10 11.48
CA TYR A 20 0.71 -7.02 10.94
C TYR A 20 -0.12 -5.75 10.88
N TYR A 21 0.49 -4.62 11.21
CA TYR A 21 -0.19 -3.33 11.30
C TYR A 21 0.36 -2.35 10.29
N PHE A 22 -0.54 -1.64 9.62
CA PHE A 22 -0.21 -0.66 8.59
C PHE A 22 -1.04 0.61 8.81
N ASN A 23 -0.39 1.76 8.77
CA ASN A 23 -1.05 3.04 8.88
C ASN A 23 -0.22 4.14 8.25
N LEU A 24 -0.88 5.04 7.53
CA LEU A 24 -0.30 6.30 7.09
C LEU A 24 -1.02 7.45 7.81
N THR A 25 -0.26 8.29 8.48
CA THR A 25 -0.79 9.50 9.10
C THR A 25 -1.02 10.59 8.05
N ARG A 26 -1.84 11.58 8.39
CA ARG A 26 -2.04 12.75 7.50
C ARG A 26 -0.74 13.46 7.17
N ALA A 27 0.17 13.56 8.14
CA ALA A 27 1.48 14.18 7.94
C ALA A 27 2.32 13.40 6.93
N GLU A 28 2.34 12.07 7.03
CA GLU A 28 3.07 11.22 6.09
C GLU A 28 2.51 11.30 4.67
N ILE A 29 1.19 11.33 4.53
CA ILE A 29 0.56 11.47 3.21
C ILE A 29 0.86 12.85 2.61
N MET A 30 0.79 13.91 3.40
CA MET A 30 1.13 15.26 2.95
C MET A 30 2.59 15.34 2.52
N GLU A 31 3.49 14.72 3.28
CA GLU A 31 4.92 14.65 2.93
C GLU A 31 5.12 13.92 1.60
N MET A 32 4.44 12.78 1.40
CA MET A 32 4.50 12.06 0.13
C MET A 32 3.98 12.90 -1.04
N GLU A 33 2.90 13.63 -0.84
CA GLU A 33 2.34 14.53 -1.85
C GLU A 33 3.33 15.63 -2.24
N LEU A 34 3.95 16.28 -1.25
CA LEU A 34 4.90 17.38 -1.46
C LEU A 34 6.23 16.91 -2.05
N THR A 35 6.66 15.69 -1.76
CA THR A 35 7.94 15.14 -2.24
C THR A 35 7.83 14.42 -3.58
N THR A 36 6.62 14.20 -4.07
CA THR A 36 6.37 13.59 -5.38
C THR A 36 6.20 14.67 -6.43
N GLU A 37 6.98 14.62 -7.48
CA GLU A 37 6.90 15.59 -8.58
C GLU A 37 5.51 15.58 -9.23
N GLY A 38 4.82 16.71 -9.17
CA GLY A 38 3.46 16.88 -9.67
C GLY A 38 2.37 16.26 -8.77
N GLY A 39 2.74 15.73 -7.58
CA GLY A 39 1.83 15.10 -6.63
C GLY A 39 1.57 13.62 -6.91
N LEU A 40 0.95 12.94 -5.94
CA LEU A 40 0.67 11.51 -6.02
C LEU A 40 -0.29 11.15 -7.16
N VAL A 41 -1.35 11.94 -7.35
CA VAL A 41 -2.35 11.69 -8.40
C VAL A 41 -1.71 11.76 -9.79
N GLN A 42 -0.88 12.76 -10.02
CA GLN A 42 -0.19 12.89 -11.31
C GLN A 42 0.80 11.76 -11.56
N MET A 43 1.51 11.32 -10.51
CA MET A 43 2.39 10.14 -10.58
C MET A 43 1.62 8.89 -10.99
N ILE A 44 0.48 8.64 -10.35
CA ILE A 44 -0.38 7.48 -10.63
C ILE A 44 -0.91 7.54 -12.05
N ASN A 45 -1.36 8.71 -12.51
CA ASN A 45 -1.83 8.88 -13.88
C ASN A 45 -0.74 8.58 -14.90
N ARG A 46 0.50 9.00 -14.66
CA ARG A 46 1.64 8.68 -15.52
C ARG A 46 1.92 7.18 -15.57
N ILE A 47 1.90 6.51 -14.42
CA ILE A 47 2.11 5.06 -14.33
C ILE A 47 1.01 4.31 -15.10
N THR A 48 -0.24 4.72 -14.94
CA THR A 48 -1.40 4.13 -15.60
C THR A 48 -1.34 4.35 -17.12
N ALA A 49 -1.02 5.55 -17.56
CA ALA A 49 -0.91 5.86 -19.00
C ALA A 49 0.21 5.08 -19.67
N ALA A 50 1.33 4.88 -18.98
CA ALA A 50 2.48 4.09 -19.46
C ALA A 50 2.26 2.58 -19.36
N GLN A 51 1.23 2.12 -18.66
CA GLN A 51 0.98 0.70 -18.33
C GLN A 51 2.23 0.02 -17.74
N SER A 52 2.95 0.73 -16.90
CA SER A 52 4.21 0.27 -16.34
C SER A 52 3.99 -0.57 -15.08
N GLN A 53 4.09 -1.87 -15.22
CA GLN A 53 4.03 -2.80 -14.09
C GLN A 53 5.18 -2.58 -13.09
N LEU A 54 6.36 -2.23 -13.59
CA LEU A 54 7.52 -1.95 -12.74
C LEU A 54 7.29 -0.75 -11.83
N GLU A 55 6.77 0.34 -12.37
CA GLU A 55 6.47 1.55 -11.59
C GLU A 55 5.34 1.32 -10.58
N LEU A 56 4.34 0.53 -10.95
CA LEU A 56 3.27 0.12 -10.04
C LEU A 56 3.81 -0.72 -8.88
N ALA A 57 4.67 -1.67 -9.17
CA ALA A 57 5.33 -2.49 -8.16
C ALA A 57 6.17 -1.65 -7.19
N LYS A 58 6.92 -0.68 -7.70
CA LYS A 58 7.68 0.27 -6.88
C LYS A 58 6.76 1.10 -5.98
N LEU A 59 5.64 1.57 -6.50
CA LEU A 59 4.65 2.33 -5.73
C LEU A 59 4.09 1.50 -4.58
N PHE A 60 3.68 0.26 -4.84
CA PHE A 60 3.17 -0.64 -3.81
C PHE A 60 4.21 -0.91 -2.74
N LYS A 61 5.44 -1.21 -3.12
CA LYS A 61 6.53 -1.38 -2.18
C LYS A 61 6.72 -0.15 -1.29
N GLN A 62 6.72 1.03 -1.89
CA GLN A 62 6.88 2.30 -1.17
C GLN A 62 5.76 2.47 -0.13
N ILE A 63 4.52 2.21 -0.50
CA ILE A 63 3.36 2.37 0.39
C ILE A 63 3.38 1.34 1.51
N ILE A 64 3.67 0.08 1.21
CA ILE A 64 3.83 -0.97 2.23
C ILE A 64 4.92 -0.57 3.24
N CYS A 65 6.10 -0.19 2.75
CA CYS A 65 7.23 0.17 3.61
C CYS A 65 6.95 1.41 4.47
N LYS A 66 6.26 2.41 3.92
CA LYS A 66 5.93 3.63 4.67
C LYS A 66 4.80 3.43 5.67
N SER A 67 3.90 2.49 5.43
CA SER A 67 2.74 2.25 6.28
C SER A 67 3.00 1.24 7.40
N TYR A 68 3.96 0.34 7.22
CA TYR A 68 4.23 -0.70 8.21
C TYR A 68 4.79 -0.13 9.51
N GLY A 69 4.34 -0.71 10.62
CA GLY A 69 4.84 -0.37 11.95
C GLY A 69 4.36 -1.36 12.99
N VAL A 70 4.80 -1.15 14.23
CA VAL A 70 4.47 -1.98 15.38
C VAL A 70 3.83 -1.12 16.45
N LEU A 71 2.74 -1.62 17.06
CA LEU A 71 2.12 -0.96 18.20
C LEU A 71 3.02 -1.10 19.43
N SER A 72 3.15 0.00 20.20
CA SER A 72 3.75 -0.09 21.52
C SER A 72 2.91 -0.97 22.43
N PRO A 73 3.50 -1.58 23.52
CA PRO A 73 2.76 -2.46 24.41
C PRO A 73 1.53 -1.80 25.05
N ASP A 74 1.56 -0.48 25.27
CA ASP A 74 0.44 0.29 25.80
C ASP A 74 -0.56 0.80 24.72
N GLY A 75 -0.28 0.51 23.45
CA GLY A 75 -1.11 0.91 22.31
C GLY A 75 -1.11 2.40 21.97
N ARG A 76 -0.28 3.21 22.64
CA ARG A 76 -0.27 4.67 22.47
C ARG A 76 0.58 5.15 21.31
N LYS A 77 1.54 4.36 20.89
CA LYS A 77 2.50 4.72 19.84
C LYS A 77 2.48 3.68 18.74
N PHE A 78 2.57 4.17 17.52
CA PHE A 78 2.78 3.34 16.35
C PHE A 78 4.25 3.52 15.92
N ILE A 79 5.06 2.51 16.16
CA ILE A 79 6.51 2.59 16.04
C ILE A 79 6.92 2.24 14.61
N LYS A 80 7.51 3.22 13.94
CA LYS A 80 8.10 3.05 12.60
C LYS A 80 9.55 3.51 12.66
N ASN A 81 10.47 2.58 12.47
CA ASN A 81 11.88 2.87 12.32
C ASN A 81 12.52 1.86 11.37
N GLN A 82 13.76 2.10 10.99
CA GLN A 82 14.44 1.26 10.01
C GLN A 82 14.59 -0.19 10.48
N ALA A 83 14.89 -0.41 11.75
CA ALA A 83 15.05 -1.76 12.31
C ALA A 83 13.75 -2.56 12.23
N VAL A 84 12.61 -1.95 12.61
CA VAL A 84 11.28 -2.56 12.51
C VAL A 84 10.93 -2.88 11.06
N LEU A 85 11.24 -1.99 10.14
CA LEU A 85 10.99 -2.19 8.71
C LEU A 85 11.87 -3.32 8.15
N ASP A 86 13.15 -3.33 8.47
CA ASP A 86 14.10 -4.35 8.01
C ASP A 86 13.71 -5.74 8.50
N ASP A 87 13.24 -5.86 9.74
CA ASP A 87 12.73 -7.10 10.28
C ASP A 87 11.53 -7.62 9.49
N PHE A 88 10.60 -6.74 9.15
CA PHE A 88 9.42 -7.09 8.34
C PHE A 88 9.81 -7.48 6.90
N LEU A 89 10.68 -6.71 6.26
CA LEU A 89 11.13 -6.99 4.89
C LEU A 89 11.86 -8.33 4.79
N ALA A 90 12.42 -8.83 5.88
CA ALA A 90 13.08 -10.12 5.96
C ALA A 90 12.11 -11.31 6.13
N THR A 91 10.81 -11.05 6.25
CA THR A 91 9.82 -12.12 6.47
C THR A 91 9.20 -12.62 5.18
N GLN A 92 8.71 -13.85 5.21
CA GLN A 92 7.88 -14.39 4.12
C GLN A 92 6.55 -13.63 4.01
N ALA A 93 6.03 -13.12 5.12
CA ALA A 93 4.79 -12.33 5.14
C ALA A 93 4.86 -11.08 4.25
N TYR A 94 5.99 -10.39 4.22
CA TYR A 94 6.18 -9.27 3.31
C TYR A 94 6.06 -9.71 1.85
N SER A 95 6.72 -10.79 1.50
CA SER A 95 6.69 -11.34 0.13
C SER A 95 5.26 -11.72 -0.28
N ASP A 96 4.55 -12.40 0.59
CA ASP A 96 3.17 -12.84 0.33
C ASP A 96 2.22 -11.65 0.18
N LEU A 97 2.35 -10.64 1.04
CA LEU A 97 1.56 -9.41 0.95
C LEU A 97 1.83 -8.65 -0.36
N TYR A 98 3.09 -8.50 -0.71
CA TYR A 98 3.50 -7.80 -1.92
C TYR A 98 2.94 -8.48 -3.18
N MET A 99 3.05 -9.81 -3.24
CA MET A 99 2.50 -10.60 -4.35
C MET A 99 0.97 -10.53 -4.37
N GLU A 100 0.32 -10.59 -3.23
CA GLU A 100 -1.14 -10.44 -3.14
C GLU A 100 -1.60 -9.09 -3.72
N MET A 101 -0.91 -8.00 -3.39
CA MET A 101 -1.24 -6.68 -3.94
C MET A 101 -1.01 -6.57 -5.44
N LEU A 102 0.02 -7.23 -5.98
CA LEU A 102 0.31 -7.23 -7.41
C LEU A 102 -0.65 -8.09 -8.21
N THR A 103 -1.21 -9.13 -7.62
CA THR A 103 -2.06 -10.12 -8.31
C THR A 103 -3.55 -9.93 -8.08
N SER A 104 -3.96 -9.17 -7.07
CA SER A 104 -5.36 -8.94 -6.73
C SER A 104 -5.67 -7.45 -6.61
N THR A 105 -6.52 -6.96 -7.51
CA THR A 105 -7.02 -5.58 -7.48
C THR A 105 -7.85 -5.32 -6.21
N GLU A 106 -8.65 -6.30 -5.79
CA GLU A 106 -9.46 -6.21 -4.58
C GLU A 106 -8.60 -6.09 -3.33
N ALA A 107 -7.56 -6.91 -3.22
CA ALA A 107 -6.63 -6.86 -2.09
C ALA A 107 -5.89 -5.52 -2.02
N ALA A 108 -5.42 -5.01 -3.15
CA ALA A 108 -4.79 -3.70 -3.23
C ALA A 108 -5.75 -2.58 -2.84
N THR A 109 -6.98 -2.61 -3.32
CA THR A 109 -8.03 -1.63 -2.99
C THR A 109 -8.33 -1.64 -1.49
N GLU A 110 -8.54 -2.81 -0.92
CA GLU A 110 -8.81 -2.96 0.50
C GLU A 110 -7.64 -2.43 1.34
N PHE A 111 -6.42 -2.77 0.97
CA PHE A 111 -5.22 -2.29 1.65
C PHE A 111 -5.15 -0.77 1.66
N PHE A 112 -5.27 -0.14 0.51
CA PHE A 112 -5.20 1.32 0.41
C PHE A 112 -6.31 2.02 1.18
N ASN A 113 -7.55 1.56 1.05
CA ASN A 113 -8.70 2.17 1.72
C ASN A 113 -8.59 2.10 3.25
N ASN A 114 -7.96 1.06 3.77
CA ASN A 114 -7.79 0.89 5.22
C ASN A 114 -6.52 1.54 5.79
N VAL A 115 -5.52 1.76 4.96
CA VAL A 115 -4.25 2.39 5.36
C VAL A 115 -4.33 3.91 5.31
N ILE A 116 -5.03 4.47 4.32
CA ILE A 116 -5.21 5.91 4.18
C ILE A 116 -6.31 6.40 5.12
N PRO A 117 -6.10 7.49 5.88
CA PRO A 117 -7.15 8.05 6.73
C PRO A 117 -8.38 8.48 5.92
N GLN A 118 -9.55 7.97 6.30
CA GLN A 118 -10.81 8.21 5.58
C GLN A 118 -11.24 9.68 5.51
N ASP A 119 -10.78 10.49 6.45
CA ASP A 119 -11.05 11.94 6.43
C ASP A 119 -10.42 12.65 5.24
N LEU A 120 -9.34 12.10 4.69
CA LEU A 120 -8.68 12.64 3.50
C LEU A 120 -9.38 12.24 2.21
N GLU A 121 -9.97 11.05 2.18
CA GLU A 121 -10.82 10.63 1.07
C GLU A 121 -12.03 11.54 0.92
N LYS A 122 -12.66 11.92 2.03
CA LYS A 122 -13.80 12.87 2.04
C LYS A 122 -13.41 14.26 1.59
N LYS A 123 -12.20 14.74 1.96
CA LYS A 123 -11.69 16.05 1.50
C LYS A 123 -11.24 16.01 0.04
N ALA A 124 -10.62 14.93 -0.39
CA ALA A 124 -10.22 14.76 -1.77
C ALA A 124 -11.44 14.62 -2.70
N SER A 125 -12.48 13.90 -2.28
CA SER A 125 -13.74 13.81 -3.03
C SER A 125 -14.52 15.11 -3.05
N ALA A 126 -14.44 15.92 -1.99
CA ALA A 126 -15.05 17.25 -1.93
C ALA A 126 -14.26 18.28 -2.77
N ALA A 127 -12.94 18.16 -2.86
CA ALA A 127 -12.10 19.02 -3.71
C ALA A 127 -12.12 18.59 -5.18
N GLN A 128 -12.48 17.34 -5.46
CA GLN A 128 -12.59 16.76 -6.79
C GLN A 128 -14.02 16.68 -7.31
N SER A 129 -14.94 17.46 -6.74
CA SER A 129 -16.31 17.54 -7.25
C SER A 129 -16.42 18.00 -8.71
N ALA A 130 -15.31 18.35 -9.35
CA ALA A 130 -15.19 18.61 -10.77
C ALA A 130 -14.68 17.42 -11.61
N GLN A 131 -14.21 16.32 -10.95
CA GLN A 131 -13.84 15.07 -11.61
C GLN A 131 -14.29 13.89 -10.73
N PRO A 132 -15.10 12.97 -11.27
CA PRO A 132 -15.60 11.84 -10.47
C PRO A 132 -14.44 10.97 -9.99
N GLY A 133 -14.39 10.83 -8.69
CA GLY A 133 -13.49 10.13 -7.83
C GLY A 133 -12.68 8.99 -8.40
N LEU A 134 -11.46 9.28 -8.82
CA LEU A 134 -10.45 8.26 -9.04
C LEU A 134 -9.75 8.01 -7.70
N SER A 135 -10.01 6.86 -7.10
CA SER A 135 -9.12 6.34 -6.08
C SER A 135 -7.78 5.97 -6.73
N ILE A 136 -6.72 5.93 -5.95
CA ILE A 136 -5.40 5.46 -6.41
C ILE A 136 -5.51 4.11 -7.12
N VAL A 137 -6.35 3.22 -6.61
CA VAL A 137 -6.52 1.86 -7.13
C VAL A 137 -7.32 1.84 -8.41
N ASP A 138 -8.33 2.69 -8.55
CA ASP A 138 -9.08 2.81 -9.80
C ASP A 138 -8.19 3.32 -10.93
N ALA A 139 -7.31 4.27 -10.65
CA ALA A 139 -6.34 4.75 -11.61
C ALA A 139 -5.32 3.67 -12.02
N ALA A 140 -4.94 2.77 -11.12
CA ALA A 140 -4.01 1.68 -11.37
C ALA A 140 -4.65 0.41 -11.95
N LYS A 141 -5.99 0.32 -11.93
CA LYS A 141 -6.74 -0.87 -12.38
C LYS A 141 -6.36 -1.36 -13.77
N PRO A 142 -6.22 -0.51 -14.80
CA PRO A 142 -5.82 -0.97 -16.13
C PRO A 142 -4.46 -1.65 -16.15
N VAL A 143 -3.53 -1.21 -15.31
CA VAL A 143 -2.19 -1.80 -15.20
C VAL A 143 -2.24 -3.17 -14.52
N LEU A 144 -3.03 -3.29 -13.45
CA LEU A 144 -3.23 -4.56 -12.75
C LEU A 144 -3.93 -5.59 -13.63
N ASP A 145 -4.94 -5.19 -14.38
CA ASP A 145 -5.68 -6.07 -15.29
C ASP A 145 -4.78 -6.53 -16.44
N ALA A 146 -3.92 -5.66 -16.98
CA ALA A 146 -2.92 -6.01 -17.99
C ALA A 146 -1.89 -7.03 -17.45
N ALA A 147 -1.45 -6.86 -16.20
CA ALA A 147 -0.54 -7.78 -15.54
C ALA A 147 -1.14 -9.18 -15.36
N ARG A 148 -2.45 -9.26 -15.08
CA ARG A 148 -3.19 -10.54 -15.01
C ARG A 148 -3.30 -11.22 -16.38
N ALA A 149 -3.57 -10.46 -17.42
CA ALA A 149 -3.74 -10.99 -18.78
C ALA A 149 -2.46 -11.65 -19.29
N ASP A 150 -1.30 -11.14 -18.90
CA ASP A 150 0.01 -11.67 -19.31
C ASP A 150 0.41 -12.97 -18.58
N GLY A 151 -0.33 -13.38 -17.54
CA GLY A 151 -0.09 -14.63 -16.81
C GLY A 151 1.24 -14.71 -16.07
N ASN A 152 1.93 -13.60 -15.87
CA ASN A 152 3.29 -13.52 -15.29
C ASN A 152 3.31 -13.06 -13.83
N LEU A 153 2.19 -13.02 -13.19
CA LEU A 153 2.10 -12.63 -11.78
C LEU A 153 1.28 -13.62 -10.99
#